data_5a6445e488ac01a1e3b994dceda7d91a
#
_entry.id   5a6445e488ac01a1e3b994dceda7d91a
#
_cell.length_a   1.000
_cell.length_b   1.000
_cell.length_c   1.000
_cell.angle_alpha   90.00
_cell.angle_beta   90.00
_cell.angle_gamma   90.00
#
_symmetry.space_group_name_H-M   'P 1'
#
loop_
_entity.id
_entity.type
_entity.pdbx_description
1 polymer ?
#
loop_
_entity_poly.entity_id
_entity_poly.type
_entity_poly.pdbx_seq_one_letter_code
_entity_poly.pdbx_strand_id
1 'polypeptide(L)'
;MRNIFGETTQFSPWRMENNFKVMPGTGKITKVSTPKDGVGMTDIYIYPEKSVQVEAQFAMINKLFSPSFFNELRSNQQLGYSVFSLDYEIHDYPVIGMTIVSDNTELQDLKEKMMEFQYGFAAALESIDNKTIKNVKTALLEDLNQKPENIYVEVSSLINDWEEGNYKFDTKKTVINHISNTTRQDLVNLNNKFIIDGEFMNVTVQIRGNDFRDTSYFSWENF
;
A
#
# COMPACT_ATOMS: atom_id res chain seq x y z
N MET A 1 20.75 48.72 -8.44
CA MET A 1 20.18 47.47 -9.00
C MET A 1 18.65 47.60 -8.94
N ARG A 2 17.98 47.71 -10.10
CA ARG A 2 16.51 47.71 -10.11
C ARG A 2 16.05 46.32 -9.72
N ASN A 3 15.11 46.22 -8.72
CA ASN A 3 14.41 44.99 -8.41
C ASN A 3 13.70 44.49 -9.67
N ILE A 4 14.22 43.41 -10.24
CA ILE A 4 13.67 42.77 -11.45
C ILE A 4 12.36 42.06 -11.12
N PHE A 5 12.12 41.76 -9.88
CA PHE A 5 10.87 41.20 -9.35
C PHE A 5 10.18 42.32 -8.57
N GLY A 6 9.08 42.87 -9.10
CA GLY A 6 8.24 43.83 -8.41
C GLY A 6 7.93 43.43 -6.97
N GLU A 7 7.32 44.31 -6.18
CA GLU A 7 6.89 44.03 -4.81
C GLU A 7 6.25 42.64 -4.80
N THR A 8 6.82 41.72 -4.00
CA THR A 8 6.27 40.38 -3.80
C THR A 8 4.90 40.54 -3.21
N THR A 9 3.88 40.54 -4.05
CA THR A 9 2.55 40.14 -3.59
C THR A 9 2.76 38.86 -2.79
N GLN A 10 2.28 38.84 -1.54
CA GLN A 10 2.29 37.63 -0.73
C GLN A 10 1.64 36.53 -1.58
N PHE A 11 2.46 35.65 -2.14
CA PHE A 11 1.97 34.41 -2.66
C PHE A 11 1.42 33.67 -1.45
N SER A 12 0.12 33.71 -1.27
CA SER A 12 -0.55 32.66 -0.54
C SER A 12 -0.16 31.38 -1.24
N PRO A 13 0.56 30.46 -0.59
CA PRO A 13 0.86 29.19 -1.24
C PRO A 13 -0.48 28.61 -1.68
N TRP A 14 -0.62 28.34 -2.96
CA TRP A 14 -1.72 27.56 -3.49
C TRP A 14 -1.57 26.14 -2.92
N ARG A 15 -1.89 25.98 -1.66
CA ARG A 15 -2.26 24.70 -1.12
C ARG A 15 -3.66 24.45 -1.63
N MET A 16 -3.80 23.56 -2.60
CA MET A 16 -5.04 22.84 -2.73
C MET A 16 -5.29 22.24 -1.35
N GLU A 17 -6.26 22.76 -0.60
CA GLU A 17 -6.73 22.10 0.60
C GLU A 17 -7.20 20.73 0.16
N ASN A 18 -6.39 19.74 0.40
CA ASN A 18 -6.71 18.38 0.07
C ASN A 18 -7.72 17.92 1.10
N ASN A 19 -9.00 17.90 0.73
CA ASN A 19 -10.11 17.44 1.58
C ASN A 19 -10.10 15.90 1.75
N PHE A 20 -8.98 15.24 1.42
CA PHE A 20 -8.84 13.82 1.66
C PHE A 20 -8.77 13.56 3.16
N LYS A 21 -9.73 12.82 3.68
CA LYS A 21 -9.83 12.47 5.09
C LYS A 21 -9.83 10.97 5.23
N VAL A 22 -8.82 10.45 5.93
CA VAL A 22 -8.80 9.07 6.37
C VAL A 22 -9.68 8.94 7.61
N MET A 23 -10.59 7.97 7.60
CA MET A 23 -11.49 7.67 8.71
C MET A 23 -11.12 6.30 9.30
N PRO A 24 -10.38 6.25 10.42
CA PRO A 24 -9.97 5.00 11.04
C PRO A 24 -11.16 4.08 11.36
N GLY A 25 -10.95 2.77 11.24
CA GLY A 25 -11.96 1.78 11.57
C GLY A 25 -13.18 1.79 10.64
N THR A 26 -13.06 2.40 9.45
CA THR A 26 -14.17 2.42 8.48
C THR A 26 -13.85 1.61 7.24
N GLY A 27 -14.86 0.96 6.69
CA GLY A 27 -14.79 0.26 5.41
C GLY A 27 -15.59 0.98 4.32
N LYS A 28 -15.05 1.03 3.11
CA LYS A 28 -15.77 1.52 1.92
C LYS A 28 -15.68 0.48 0.81
N ILE A 29 -16.82 0.14 0.24
CA ILE A 29 -16.91 -0.75 -0.92
C ILE A 29 -17.28 0.08 -2.15
N THR A 30 -16.47 -0.05 -3.20
CA THR A 30 -16.75 0.52 -4.52
C THR A 30 -17.01 -0.61 -5.50
N LYS A 31 -18.13 -0.54 -6.22
CA LYS A 31 -18.60 -1.55 -7.18
C LYS A 31 -18.57 -0.96 -8.58
N VAL A 32 -17.88 -1.62 -9.51
CA VAL A 32 -17.73 -1.17 -10.90
C VAL A 32 -18.10 -2.32 -11.83
N SER A 33 -18.90 -2.04 -12.85
CA SER A 33 -19.14 -2.97 -13.96
C SER A 33 -18.33 -2.55 -15.19
N THR A 34 -17.82 -3.53 -15.93
CA THR A 34 -17.05 -3.31 -17.16
C THR A 34 -17.59 -4.21 -18.29
N PRO A 35 -17.52 -3.77 -19.56
CA PRO A 35 -17.86 -4.64 -20.70
C PRO A 35 -16.79 -5.68 -21.00
N LYS A 36 -15.64 -5.66 -20.34
CA LYS A 36 -14.60 -6.68 -20.47
C LYS A 36 -14.97 -7.92 -19.65
N ASP A 37 -14.36 -9.05 -19.96
CA ASP A 37 -14.53 -10.29 -19.21
C ASP A 37 -13.65 -10.31 -17.95
N GLY A 38 -13.97 -11.22 -17.01
CA GLY A 38 -13.26 -11.38 -15.74
C GLY A 38 -13.77 -10.49 -14.63
N VAL A 39 -13.19 -10.68 -13.47
CA VAL A 39 -13.43 -9.88 -12.26
C VAL A 39 -12.12 -9.39 -11.67
N GLY A 40 -12.19 -8.31 -10.93
CA GLY A 40 -11.06 -7.78 -10.18
C GLY A 40 -11.46 -7.37 -8.78
N MET A 41 -10.61 -7.65 -7.82
CA MET A 41 -10.76 -7.20 -6.45
C MET A 41 -9.46 -6.57 -5.96
N THR A 42 -9.59 -5.40 -5.37
CA THR A 42 -8.48 -4.71 -4.71
C THR A 42 -8.92 -4.30 -3.31
N ASP A 43 -8.16 -4.73 -2.31
CA ASP A 43 -8.27 -4.23 -0.95
C ASP A 43 -7.13 -3.27 -0.68
N ILE A 44 -7.48 -2.10 -0.15
CA ILE A 44 -6.55 -1.02 0.19
C ILE A 44 -6.74 -0.69 1.67
N TYR A 45 -5.66 -0.70 2.41
CA TYR A 45 -5.63 -0.29 3.81
C TYR A 45 -4.80 0.99 3.93
N ILE A 46 -5.43 2.04 4.45
CA ILE A 46 -4.83 3.37 4.57
C ILE A 46 -4.57 3.64 6.05
N TYR A 47 -3.32 3.88 6.38
CA TYR A 47 -2.94 4.29 7.73
C TYR A 47 -3.50 5.70 8.02
N PRO A 48 -4.06 5.95 9.22
CA PRO A 48 -4.81 7.18 9.48
C PRO A 48 -3.96 8.45 9.64
N GLU A 49 -2.65 8.31 9.70
CA GLU A 49 -1.72 9.43 9.91
C GLU A 49 -0.59 9.41 8.88
N LYS A 50 -0.05 10.58 8.56
CA LYS A 50 1.17 10.67 7.75
C LYS A 50 2.36 10.18 8.58
N SER A 51 3.09 9.19 8.07
CA SER A 51 4.15 8.56 8.85
C SER A 51 5.19 7.83 7.98
N VAL A 52 6.35 8.42 7.84
CA VAL A 52 7.52 7.81 7.18
C VAL A 52 7.95 6.50 7.87
N GLN A 53 7.72 6.39 9.18
CA GLN A 53 7.97 5.14 9.91
C GLN A 53 7.05 4.02 9.43
N VAL A 54 5.75 4.30 9.28
CA VAL A 54 4.78 3.30 8.83
C VAL A 54 4.98 2.96 7.36
N GLU A 55 5.34 3.93 6.52
CA GLU A 55 5.78 3.70 5.14
C GLU A 55 6.91 2.67 5.08
N ALA A 56 7.99 2.90 5.84
CA ALA A 56 9.11 1.97 5.93
C ALA A 56 8.68 0.57 6.43
N GLN A 57 7.76 0.50 7.39
CA GLN A 57 7.22 -0.76 7.90
C GLN A 57 6.34 -1.46 6.86
N PHE A 58 5.52 -0.73 6.10
CA PHE A 58 4.74 -1.31 5.01
C PHE A 58 5.62 -1.85 3.89
N ALA A 59 6.69 -1.16 3.52
CA ALA A 59 7.67 -1.68 2.57
C ALA A 59 8.27 -3.02 3.05
N MET A 60 8.59 -3.15 4.34
CA MET A 60 9.08 -4.39 4.92
C MET A 60 8.00 -5.49 4.95
N ILE A 61 6.77 -5.15 5.36
CA ILE A 61 5.63 -6.09 5.35
C ILE A 61 5.37 -6.57 3.92
N ASN A 62 5.31 -5.65 2.94
CA ASN A 62 5.06 -6.01 1.56
C ASN A 62 6.15 -6.89 0.95
N LYS A 63 7.41 -6.66 1.29
CA LYS A 63 8.53 -7.51 0.86
C LYS A 63 8.43 -8.96 1.38
N LEU A 64 7.80 -9.16 2.54
CA LEU A 64 7.49 -10.48 3.11
C LEU A 64 6.19 -11.07 2.54
N PHE A 65 5.18 -10.23 2.41
CA PHE A 65 3.83 -10.59 2.01
C PHE A 65 3.73 -10.97 0.54
N SER A 66 4.28 -10.13 -0.35
CA SER A 66 4.06 -10.21 -1.80
C SER A 66 4.46 -11.55 -2.42
N PRO A 67 5.64 -12.14 -2.13
CA PRO A 67 6.00 -13.44 -2.68
C PRO A 67 5.08 -14.57 -2.19
N SER A 68 4.69 -14.54 -0.92
CA SER A 68 3.81 -15.54 -0.32
C SER A 68 2.38 -15.41 -0.87
N PHE A 69 1.88 -14.20 -1.02
CA PHE A 69 0.57 -13.88 -1.59
C PHE A 69 0.46 -14.37 -3.04
N PHE A 70 1.48 -14.05 -3.86
CA PHE A 70 1.55 -14.52 -5.24
C PHE A 70 1.61 -16.06 -5.31
N ASN A 71 2.52 -16.69 -4.55
CA ASN A 71 2.70 -18.13 -4.60
C ASN A 71 1.43 -18.88 -4.15
N GLU A 72 0.81 -18.46 -3.07
CA GLU A 72 -0.38 -19.13 -2.56
C GLU A 72 -1.57 -18.93 -3.49
N LEU A 73 -1.94 -17.69 -3.79
CA LEU A 73 -3.19 -17.42 -4.49
C LEU A 73 -3.07 -17.57 -6.01
N ARG A 74 -1.88 -17.30 -6.59
CA ARG A 74 -1.66 -17.43 -8.02
C ARG A 74 -1.18 -18.82 -8.43
N SER A 75 -0.17 -19.37 -7.72
CA SER A 75 0.47 -20.61 -8.15
C SER A 75 -0.22 -21.84 -7.58
N ASN A 76 -0.54 -21.87 -6.28
CA ASN A 76 -1.13 -23.03 -5.62
C ASN A 76 -2.63 -23.10 -5.86
N GLN A 77 -3.36 -22.02 -5.60
CA GLN A 77 -4.84 -21.99 -5.70
C GLN A 77 -5.35 -21.63 -7.10
N GLN A 78 -4.53 -21.02 -7.94
CA GLN A 78 -4.86 -20.60 -9.31
C GLN A 78 -6.10 -19.70 -9.40
N LEU A 79 -6.27 -18.82 -8.40
CA LEU A 79 -7.47 -17.97 -8.29
C LEU A 79 -7.54 -16.86 -9.34
N GLY A 80 -6.44 -16.51 -10.00
CA GLY A 80 -6.45 -15.48 -11.01
C GLY A 80 -5.13 -15.38 -11.77
N TYR A 81 -5.14 -14.64 -12.86
CA TYR A 81 -3.96 -14.46 -13.70
C TYR A 81 -3.08 -13.28 -13.25
N SER A 82 -3.61 -12.35 -12.48
CA SER A 82 -2.86 -11.24 -11.89
C SER A 82 -3.12 -11.19 -10.38
N VAL A 83 -2.07 -11.45 -9.61
CA VAL A 83 -2.10 -11.45 -8.14
C VAL A 83 -0.87 -10.70 -7.66
N PHE A 84 -1.05 -9.59 -6.97
CA PHE A 84 0.06 -8.78 -6.47
C PHE A 84 -0.35 -7.93 -5.27
N SER A 85 0.62 -7.47 -4.52
CA SER A 85 0.46 -6.47 -3.48
C SER A 85 1.37 -5.27 -3.74
N LEU A 86 0.99 -4.11 -3.22
CA LEU A 86 1.68 -2.84 -3.38
C LEU A 86 1.71 -2.11 -2.04
N ASP A 87 2.80 -1.42 -1.80
CA ASP A 87 2.90 -0.37 -0.79
C ASP A 87 3.18 0.96 -1.50
N TYR A 88 2.47 2.01 -1.09
CA TYR A 88 2.54 3.34 -1.70
C TYR A 88 1.94 4.39 -0.76
N GLU A 89 1.83 5.62 -1.22
CA GLU A 89 1.20 6.71 -0.47
C GLU A 89 0.04 7.33 -1.24
N ILE A 90 -0.99 7.71 -0.51
CA ILE A 90 -2.07 8.57 -1.02
C ILE A 90 -2.09 9.84 -0.18
N HIS A 91 -1.70 10.98 -0.77
CA HIS A 91 -1.62 12.26 -0.06
C HIS A 91 -0.77 12.16 1.22
N ASP A 92 0.39 11.53 1.14
CA ASP A 92 1.34 11.26 2.22
C ASP A 92 0.80 10.32 3.34
N TYR A 93 -0.36 9.67 3.13
CA TYR A 93 -0.83 8.61 4.01
C TYR A 93 -0.31 7.26 3.51
N PRO A 94 0.43 6.51 4.35
CA PRO A 94 0.92 5.20 3.98
C PRO A 94 -0.21 4.22 3.66
N VAL A 95 -0.04 3.46 2.60
CA VAL A 95 -1.03 2.51 2.09
C VAL A 95 -0.38 1.18 1.80
N ILE A 96 -1.09 0.10 2.12
CA ILE A 96 -0.81 -1.23 1.60
C ILE A 96 -2.03 -1.75 0.86
N GLY A 97 -1.82 -2.29 -0.34
CA GLY A 97 -2.89 -2.78 -1.19
C GLY A 97 -2.64 -4.19 -1.72
N MET A 98 -3.70 -4.94 -1.95
CA MET A 98 -3.69 -6.29 -2.49
C MET A 98 -4.68 -6.39 -3.64
N THR A 99 -4.28 -6.99 -4.74
CA THR A 99 -5.11 -7.10 -5.94
C THR A 99 -5.11 -8.52 -6.49
N ILE A 100 -6.30 -9.00 -6.87
CA ILE A 100 -6.48 -10.22 -7.66
C ILE A 100 -7.36 -9.87 -8.85
N VAL A 101 -6.94 -10.31 -10.05
CA VAL A 101 -7.76 -10.29 -11.26
C VAL A 101 -7.92 -11.72 -11.74
N SER A 102 -9.18 -12.14 -11.92
CA SER A 102 -9.57 -13.52 -12.20
C SER A 102 -10.53 -13.60 -13.39
N ASP A 103 -10.45 -14.68 -14.13
CA ASP A 103 -11.38 -15.08 -15.18
C ASP A 103 -12.21 -16.32 -14.82
N ASN A 104 -11.99 -16.90 -13.63
CA ASN A 104 -12.58 -18.17 -13.23
C ASN A 104 -13.11 -18.22 -11.79
N THR A 105 -12.97 -17.15 -11.01
CA THR A 105 -13.35 -17.14 -9.59
C THR A 105 -14.24 -15.94 -9.29
N GLU A 106 -15.35 -16.13 -8.59
CA GLU A 106 -16.28 -15.07 -8.25
C GLU A 106 -15.72 -14.10 -7.19
N LEU A 107 -16.27 -12.88 -7.14
CA LEU A 107 -15.81 -11.84 -6.22
C LEU A 107 -15.94 -12.22 -4.75
N GLN A 108 -16.98 -12.98 -4.38
CA GLN A 108 -17.17 -13.46 -3.02
C GLN A 108 -16.03 -14.39 -2.61
N ASP A 109 -15.74 -15.39 -3.44
CA ASP A 109 -14.68 -16.38 -3.19
C ASP A 109 -13.30 -15.71 -3.18
N LEU A 110 -13.06 -14.76 -4.08
CA LEU A 110 -11.81 -13.99 -4.09
C LEU A 110 -11.60 -13.26 -2.75
N LYS A 111 -12.64 -12.62 -2.22
CA LYS A 111 -12.55 -11.93 -0.94
C LYS A 111 -12.26 -12.88 0.21
N GLU A 112 -12.97 -14.02 0.26
CA GLU A 112 -12.75 -15.05 1.28
C GLU A 112 -11.30 -15.55 1.26
N LYS A 113 -10.78 -15.86 0.08
CA LYS A 113 -9.39 -16.32 -0.08
C LYS A 113 -8.35 -15.28 0.25
N MET A 114 -8.61 -14.01 -0.08
CA MET A 114 -7.75 -12.91 0.33
C MET A 114 -7.72 -12.77 1.86
N MET A 115 -8.87 -12.85 2.52
CA MET A 115 -8.96 -12.76 3.99
C MET A 115 -8.30 -13.96 4.67
N GLU A 116 -8.57 -15.20 4.20
CA GLU A 116 -7.89 -16.39 4.70
C GLU A 116 -6.37 -16.23 4.64
N PHE A 117 -5.85 -15.74 3.51
CA PHE A 117 -4.42 -15.50 3.35
C PHE A 117 -3.91 -14.40 4.31
N GLN A 118 -4.62 -13.30 4.45
CA GLN A 118 -4.24 -12.20 5.35
C GLN A 118 -4.13 -12.66 6.80
N TYR A 119 -5.11 -13.42 7.30
CA TYR A 119 -5.07 -13.99 8.65
C TYR A 119 -3.95 -15.02 8.82
N GLY A 120 -3.76 -15.88 7.82
CA GLY A 120 -2.65 -16.84 7.80
C GLY A 120 -1.29 -16.16 7.82
N PHE A 121 -1.13 -15.08 7.07
CA PHE A 121 0.09 -14.29 7.06
C PHE A 121 0.35 -13.59 8.40
N ALA A 122 -0.69 -13.04 9.04
CA ALA A 122 -0.55 -12.42 10.37
C ALA A 122 0.01 -13.43 11.39
N ALA A 123 -0.53 -14.64 11.41
CA ALA A 123 -0.01 -15.71 12.29
C ALA A 123 1.43 -16.15 11.91
N ALA A 124 1.74 -16.22 10.61
CA ALA A 124 3.09 -16.57 10.16
C ALA A 124 4.12 -15.49 10.52
N LEU A 125 3.76 -14.22 10.46
CA LEU A 125 4.62 -13.08 10.76
C LEU A 125 5.13 -13.12 12.21
N GLU A 126 4.32 -13.62 13.16
CA GLU A 126 4.72 -13.79 14.56
C GLU A 126 5.88 -14.77 14.73
N SER A 127 5.98 -15.77 13.86
CA SER A 127 6.98 -16.85 13.91
C SER A 127 8.17 -16.65 12.98
N ILE A 128 8.20 -15.59 12.19
CA ILE A 128 9.30 -15.29 11.26
C ILE A 128 10.62 -15.15 12.03
N ASP A 129 11.66 -15.79 11.52
CA ASP A 129 12.97 -15.74 12.13
C ASP A 129 13.70 -14.41 11.90
N ASN A 130 14.64 -14.10 12.79
CA ASN A 130 15.41 -12.86 12.71
C ASN A 130 16.31 -12.78 11.46
N LYS A 131 16.68 -13.92 10.87
CA LYS A 131 17.47 -13.97 9.64
C LYS A 131 16.64 -13.47 8.45
N THR A 132 15.39 -13.90 8.37
CA THR A 132 14.44 -13.43 7.33
C THR A 132 14.20 -11.92 7.44
N ILE A 133 13.97 -11.40 8.64
CA ILE A 133 13.85 -9.95 8.87
C ILE A 133 15.13 -9.21 8.44
N LYS A 134 16.29 -9.73 8.78
CA LYS A 134 17.57 -9.16 8.36
C LYS A 134 17.74 -9.15 6.84
N ASN A 135 17.34 -10.23 6.17
CA ASN A 135 17.44 -10.32 4.70
C ASN A 135 16.52 -9.29 4.03
N VAL A 136 15.29 -9.10 4.53
CA VAL A 136 14.37 -8.07 4.04
C VAL A 136 14.96 -6.68 4.21
N LYS A 137 15.50 -6.36 5.39
CA LYS A 137 16.19 -5.09 5.62
C LYS A 137 17.33 -4.87 4.63
N THR A 138 18.19 -5.88 4.47
CA THR A 138 19.34 -5.80 3.56
C THR A 138 18.87 -5.50 2.14
N ALA A 139 17.88 -6.24 1.63
CA ALA A 139 17.36 -6.04 0.27
C ALA A 139 16.79 -4.62 0.07
N LEU A 140 15.96 -4.13 1.01
CA LEU A 140 15.40 -2.78 0.93
C LEU A 140 16.48 -1.69 1.03
N LEU A 141 17.46 -1.88 1.91
CA LEU A 141 18.55 -0.91 2.04
C LEU A 141 19.45 -0.89 0.81
N GLU A 142 19.69 -2.04 0.17
CA GLU A 142 20.40 -2.12 -1.10
C GLU A 142 19.63 -1.40 -2.21
N ASP A 143 18.32 -1.64 -2.33
CA ASP A 143 17.45 -0.97 -3.30
C ASP A 143 17.48 0.55 -3.10
N LEU A 144 17.32 1.02 -1.86
CA LEU A 144 17.35 2.46 -1.53
C LEU A 144 18.73 3.09 -1.76
N ASN A 145 19.83 2.36 -1.55
CA ASN A 145 21.18 2.88 -1.73
C ASN A 145 21.68 2.86 -3.18
N GLN A 146 20.89 2.31 -4.11
CA GLN A 146 21.22 2.41 -5.53
C GLN A 146 21.31 3.87 -5.95
N LYS A 147 22.26 4.14 -6.85
CA LYS A 147 22.37 5.45 -7.47
C LYS A 147 21.16 5.68 -8.38
N PRO A 148 20.60 6.89 -8.42
CA PRO A 148 19.57 7.22 -9.39
C PRO A 148 20.02 6.84 -10.81
N GLU A 149 19.15 6.21 -11.56
CA GLU A 149 19.45 5.78 -12.95
C GLU A 149 19.76 6.96 -13.86
N ASN A 150 19.17 8.11 -13.57
CA ASN A 150 19.35 9.34 -14.33
C ASN A 150 18.97 10.57 -13.48
N ILE A 151 19.27 11.75 -14.03
CA ILE A 151 19.00 13.01 -13.35
C ILE A 151 17.50 13.27 -13.08
N TYR A 152 16.60 12.70 -13.90
CA TYR A 152 15.15 12.88 -13.70
C TYR A 152 14.69 12.18 -12.42
N VAL A 153 15.17 10.97 -12.16
CA VAL A 153 14.87 10.22 -10.93
C VAL A 153 15.36 10.97 -9.71
N GLU A 154 16.58 11.52 -9.76
CA GLU A 154 17.15 12.31 -8.67
C GLU A 154 16.37 13.59 -8.42
N VAL A 155 16.08 14.34 -9.48
CA VAL A 155 15.30 15.59 -9.38
C VAL A 155 13.88 15.33 -8.91
N SER A 156 13.22 14.27 -9.38
CA SER A 156 11.87 13.91 -8.93
C SER A 156 11.81 13.61 -7.44
N SER A 157 12.80 12.91 -6.90
CA SER A 157 12.91 12.68 -5.46
C SER A 157 13.01 13.99 -4.65
N LEU A 158 13.81 14.93 -5.14
CA LEU A 158 13.94 16.24 -4.49
C LEU A 158 12.68 17.10 -4.62
N ILE A 159 11.97 17.00 -5.76
CA ILE A 159 10.69 17.70 -5.96
C ILE A 159 9.63 17.14 -5.00
N ASN A 160 9.56 15.83 -4.84
CA ASN A 160 8.64 15.21 -3.88
C ASN A 160 8.90 15.71 -2.46
N ASP A 161 10.15 15.68 -2.00
CA ASP A 161 10.52 16.24 -0.69
C ASP A 161 10.06 17.70 -0.54
N TRP A 162 10.23 18.51 -1.59
CA TRP A 162 9.81 19.91 -1.58
C TRP A 162 8.29 20.08 -1.54
N GLU A 163 7.54 19.29 -2.32
CA GLU A 163 6.08 19.32 -2.38
C GLU A 163 5.46 18.88 -1.04
N GLU A 164 6.07 17.92 -0.37
CA GLU A 164 5.68 17.45 0.96
C GLU A 164 6.10 18.41 2.09
N GLY A 165 6.88 19.44 1.77
CA GLY A 165 7.38 20.41 2.74
C GLY A 165 8.60 19.94 3.54
N ASN A 166 9.24 18.84 3.11
CA ASN A 166 10.52 18.38 3.65
C ASN A 166 11.69 19.15 3.03
N TYR A 167 11.89 20.38 3.48
CA TYR A 167 12.96 21.25 2.98
C TYR A 167 14.38 20.84 3.44
N LYS A 168 14.50 19.73 4.18
CA LYS A 168 15.81 19.13 4.51
C LYS A 168 16.26 18.15 3.44
N PHE A 169 15.36 17.74 2.55
CA PHE A 169 15.63 16.77 1.48
C PHE A 169 16.26 15.48 2.01
N ASP A 170 15.74 14.97 3.12
CA ASP A 170 16.28 13.81 3.84
C ASP A 170 15.29 12.65 4.03
N THR A 171 14.18 12.62 3.26
CA THR A 171 13.18 11.55 3.32
C THR A 171 13.83 10.20 3.13
N LYS A 172 14.63 10.01 2.08
CA LYS A 172 15.37 8.77 1.84
C LYS A 172 16.19 8.31 3.05
N LYS A 173 16.93 9.25 3.68
CA LYS A 173 17.74 8.95 4.87
C LYS A 173 16.86 8.57 6.06
N THR A 174 15.72 9.21 6.20
CA THR A 174 14.75 8.94 7.26
C THR A 174 14.15 7.55 7.10
N VAL A 175 13.73 7.17 5.87
CA VAL A 175 13.25 5.82 5.54
C VAL A 175 14.32 4.76 5.85
N ILE A 176 15.57 4.95 5.42
CA ILE A 176 16.69 4.07 5.72
C ILE A 176 16.86 3.85 7.22
N ASN A 177 16.77 4.93 8.01
CA ASN A 177 16.87 4.86 9.47
C ASN A 177 15.71 4.04 10.07
N HIS A 178 14.48 4.26 9.62
CA HIS A 178 13.31 3.51 10.09
C HIS A 178 13.42 2.02 9.74
N ILE A 179 13.76 1.67 8.50
CA ILE A 179 13.99 0.26 8.10
C ILE A 179 15.04 -0.38 9.01
N SER A 180 16.16 0.30 9.23
CA SER A 180 17.27 -0.22 10.04
C SER A 180 16.85 -0.54 11.48
N ASN A 181 16.01 0.29 12.08
CA ASN A 181 15.59 0.18 13.47
C ASN A 181 14.31 -0.63 13.69
N THR A 182 13.49 -0.85 12.65
CA THR A 182 12.24 -1.62 12.77
C THR A 182 12.52 -3.05 13.23
N THR A 183 11.79 -3.51 14.22
CA THR A 183 11.88 -4.87 14.74
C THR A 183 10.78 -5.77 14.17
N ARG A 184 10.91 -7.10 14.33
CA ARG A 184 9.80 -8.01 14.02
C ARG A 184 8.52 -7.63 14.77
N GLN A 185 8.64 -7.27 16.05
CA GLN A 185 7.49 -6.93 16.87
C GLN A 185 6.75 -5.69 16.36
N ASP A 186 7.48 -4.71 15.81
CA ASP A 186 6.87 -3.53 15.20
C ASP A 186 6.03 -3.91 13.98
N LEU A 187 6.53 -4.84 13.14
CA LEU A 187 5.80 -5.34 11.98
C LEU A 187 4.55 -6.14 12.40
N VAL A 188 4.66 -7.00 13.40
CA VAL A 188 3.53 -7.75 13.96
C VAL A 188 2.47 -6.81 14.50
N ASN A 189 2.87 -5.83 15.31
CA ASN A 189 1.96 -4.86 15.89
C ASN A 189 1.22 -4.05 14.82
N LEU A 190 1.95 -3.57 13.80
CA LEU A 190 1.34 -2.83 12.71
C LEU A 190 0.40 -3.70 11.88
N ASN A 191 0.82 -4.93 11.55
CA ASN A 191 0.01 -5.86 10.77
C ASN A 191 -1.30 -6.22 11.50
N ASN A 192 -1.24 -6.46 12.80
CA ASN A 192 -2.42 -6.77 13.60
C ASN A 192 -3.42 -5.61 13.63
N LYS A 193 -2.95 -4.37 13.73
CA LYS A 193 -3.81 -3.18 13.69
C LYS A 193 -4.67 -3.09 12.43
N PHE A 194 -4.16 -3.44 11.26
CA PHE A 194 -4.95 -3.32 10.03
C PHE A 194 -5.70 -4.61 9.66
N ILE A 195 -5.17 -5.80 9.96
CA ILE A 195 -5.80 -7.08 9.62
C ILE A 195 -6.75 -7.57 10.73
N ILE A 196 -6.33 -7.49 11.99
CA ILE A 196 -7.04 -8.09 13.12
C ILE A 196 -7.97 -7.06 13.79
N ASP A 197 -7.43 -5.90 14.12
CA ASP A 197 -8.13 -4.90 14.93
C ASP A 197 -9.01 -3.97 14.09
N GLY A 198 -8.79 -3.92 12.75
CA GLY A 198 -9.55 -3.08 11.83
C GLY A 198 -9.38 -1.58 12.09
N GLU A 199 -8.25 -1.15 12.66
CA GLU A 199 -8.02 0.26 13.01
C GLU A 199 -7.81 1.17 11.78
N PHE A 200 -7.52 0.60 10.61
CA PHE A 200 -7.26 1.38 9.39
C PHE A 200 -8.54 1.61 8.59
N MET A 201 -8.51 2.60 7.72
CA MET A 201 -9.55 2.74 6.69
C MET A 201 -9.32 1.67 5.64
N ASN A 202 -10.30 0.80 5.42
CA ASN A 202 -10.28 -0.19 4.36
C ASN A 202 -11.12 0.27 3.16
N VAL A 203 -10.57 0.21 1.97
CA VAL A 203 -11.29 0.46 0.72
C VAL A 203 -11.21 -0.79 -0.15
N THR A 204 -12.37 -1.42 -0.38
CA THR A 204 -12.49 -2.56 -1.29
C THR A 204 -13.05 -2.07 -2.62
N VAL A 205 -12.29 -2.22 -3.70
CA VAL A 205 -12.74 -1.97 -5.07
C VAL A 205 -13.04 -3.29 -5.75
N GLN A 206 -14.25 -3.43 -6.28
CA GLN A 206 -14.70 -4.62 -6.98
C GLN A 206 -15.04 -4.26 -8.42
N ILE A 207 -14.46 -4.96 -9.36
CA ILE A 207 -14.74 -4.83 -10.78
C ILE A 207 -15.37 -6.13 -11.26
N ARG A 208 -16.55 -6.03 -11.90
CA ARG A 208 -17.27 -7.17 -12.42
C ARG A 208 -17.39 -7.07 -13.94
N GLY A 209 -16.90 -8.06 -14.63
CA GLY A 209 -16.94 -8.19 -16.07
C GLY A 209 -18.25 -8.73 -16.60
N ASN A 210 -18.37 -8.77 -17.92
CA ASN A 210 -19.58 -9.15 -18.62
C ASN A 210 -19.94 -10.63 -18.46
N ASP A 211 -18.96 -11.51 -18.38
CA ASP A 211 -19.10 -12.96 -18.15
C ASP A 211 -19.53 -13.29 -16.70
N PHE A 212 -19.36 -12.37 -15.77
CA PHE A 212 -19.78 -12.47 -14.37
C PHE A 212 -20.99 -11.59 -14.01
N ARG A 213 -21.72 -11.05 -15.01
CA ARG A 213 -22.83 -10.10 -14.74
C ARG A 213 -23.95 -10.66 -13.86
N ASP A 214 -24.12 -11.98 -13.87
CA ASP A 214 -25.17 -12.67 -13.10
C ASP A 214 -24.71 -13.07 -11.69
N THR A 215 -23.42 -12.82 -11.34
CA THR A 215 -22.88 -13.07 -10.00
C THR A 215 -23.05 -11.83 -9.11
N SER A 216 -22.98 -12.04 -7.79
CA SER A 216 -23.09 -10.96 -6.82
C SER A 216 -21.75 -10.28 -6.59
N TYR A 217 -21.81 -8.98 -6.28
CA TYR A 217 -20.68 -8.32 -5.62
C TYR A 217 -20.55 -8.80 -4.18
N PHE A 218 -19.33 -8.86 -3.69
CA PHE A 218 -19.08 -9.05 -2.27
C PHE A 218 -19.80 -7.96 -1.44
N SER A 219 -20.38 -8.34 -0.30
CA SER A 219 -20.96 -7.45 0.70
C SER A 219 -20.67 -8.00 2.09
N TRP A 220 -20.36 -7.13 3.04
CA TRP A 220 -20.18 -7.52 4.45
C TRP A 220 -21.46 -8.10 5.09
N GLU A 221 -22.63 -7.81 4.53
CA GLU A 221 -23.91 -8.38 5.02
C GLU A 221 -24.02 -9.89 4.78
N ASN A 222 -23.15 -10.45 3.92
CA ASN A 222 -23.11 -11.86 3.59
C ASN A 222 -21.99 -12.62 4.36
N PHE A 223 -21.35 -11.97 5.32
CA PHE A 223 -20.29 -12.47 6.19
C PHE A 223 -20.75 -12.49 7.70
#